data_8392da50789dda029596956c8043dda1
#
_entry.id   8392da50789dda029596956c8043dda1
#
_cell.length_a   1.000
_cell.length_b   1.000
_cell.length_c   1.000
_cell.angle_alpha   90.00
_cell.angle_beta   90.00
_cell.angle_gamma   90.00
#
_symmetry.space_group_name_H-M   'P 1'
#
loop_
_entity.id
_entity.type
_entity.pdbx_description
1 polymer ?
#
loop_
_entity_poly.entity_id
_entity_poly.type
_entity_poly.pdbx_seq_one_letter_code
_entity_poly.pdbx_strand_id
1 'polypeptide(L)'
;WKDIKSLSKNFRIMSDIVINHASIESKYFKSFIENKTESQNFFIKLKNKQGYDQVVRPRSSDLFREFEINKEIYYLWCTFSHDQVDFNFKNPEVLFFFIKLIHLYLKNGVRVFRLDAIAFLWKEHDTNCLNLPQTHEVVKLMRTLLNAFSKNTLLITETNLPNLENLSYFGENDEANAVYNFALPPLLLWTLVMGDSTALRKWSMSMPPAKDHTSYFNFIASHDGIGLRPTEG
;
A
#
# COMPACT_ATOMS: atom_id res chain seq x y z
N TRP A 1 9.11 21.14 4.39
CA TRP A 1 10.11 20.29 5.03
C TRP A 1 10.72 20.90 6.30
N LYS A 2 10.89 22.23 6.35
CA LYS A 2 11.43 22.88 7.56
C LYS A 2 10.59 22.57 8.80
N ASP A 3 9.27 22.63 8.67
CA ASP A 3 8.34 22.38 9.77
C ASP A 3 8.36 20.91 10.21
N ILE A 4 8.34 19.97 9.25
CA ILE A 4 8.49 18.54 9.53
C ILE A 4 9.77 18.25 10.29
N LYS A 5 10.90 18.81 9.82
CA LYS A 5 12.19 18.65 10.48
C LYS A 5 12.23 19.28 11.87
N SER A 6 11.51 20.37 12.09
CA SER A 6 11.36 20.97 13.42
C SER A 6 10.55 20.07 14.35
N LEU A 7 9.39 19.58 13.89
CA LEU A 7 8.52 18.68 14.65
C LEU A 7 9.22 17.36 14.99
N SER A 8 10.06 16.85 14.09
CA SER A 8 10.78 15.57 14.30
C SER A 8 11.79 15.60 15.45
N LYS A 9 12.12 16.77 15.99
CA LYS A 9 12.95 16.90 17.20
C LYS A 9 12.22 16.45 18.47
N ASN A 10 10.91 16.63 18.51
CA ASN A 10 10.07 16.36 19.67
C ASN A 10 9.10 15.19 19.47
N PHE A 11 8.81 14.83 18.21
CA PHE A 11 7.84 13.82 17.84
C PHE A 11 8.44 12.80 16.87
N ARG A 12 8.03 11.54 16.98
CA ARG A 12 8.29 10.54 15.94
C ARG A 12 7.27 10.73 14.81
N ILE A 13 7.74 11.21 13.67
CA ILE A 13 6.88 11.52 12.53
C ILE A 13 6.59 10.25 11.74
N MET A 14 5.31 9.97 11.52
CA MET A 14 4.81 8.99 10.55
C MET A 14 4.37 9.70 9.28
N SER A 15 4.66 9.11 8.13
CA SER A 15 4.21 9.59 6.83
C SER A 15 3.80 8.43 5.93
N ASP A 16 2.75 8.68 5.14
CA ASP A 16 2.34 7.76 4.09
C ASP A 16 3.30 7.79 2.92
N ILE A 17 3.49 6.61 2.35
CA ILE A 17 4.05 6.41 1.02
C ILE A 17 2.93 5.82 0.17
N VAL A 18 2.30 6.65 -0.65
CA VAL A 18 1.31 6.22 -1.64
C VAL A 18 2.06 5.53 -2.77
N ILE A 19 2.39 4.27 -2.55
CA ILE A 19 3.33 3.53 -3.39
C ILE A 19 2.65 2.91 -4.62
N ASN A 20 1.35 2.62 -4.57
CA ASN A 20 0.66 1.91 -5.64
C ASN A 20 0.33 2.80 -6.85
N HIS A 21 -0.04 4.06 -6.64
CA HIS A 21 -0.58 4.92 -7.69
C HIS A 21 -0.20 6.39 -7.53
N ALA A 22 -0.45 7.19 -8.57
CA ALA A 22 -0.36 8.65 -8.50
C ALA A 22 -1.54 9.30 -9.19
N SER A 23 -1.85 10.53 -8.79
CA SER A 23 -2.85 11.35 -9.47
C SER A 23 -2.43 11.66 -10.92
N ILE A 24 -3.41 11.68 -11.82
CA ILE A 24 -3.23 12.17 -13.20
C ILE A 24 -2.77 13.63 -13.24
N GLU A 25 -3.02 14.40 -12.18
CA GLU A 25 -2.54 15.78 -12.05
C GLU A 25 -1.08 15.87 -11.60
N SER A 26 -0.48 14.75 -11.19
CA SER A 26 0.91 14.74 -10.76
C SER A 26 1.87 15.10 -11.89
N LYS A 27 2.97 15.78 -11.55
CA LYS A 27 4.03 16.09 -12.51
C LYS A 27 4.62 14.85 -13.18
N TYR A 28 4.63 13.72 -12.49
CA TYR A 28 5.14 12.44 -13.00
C TYR A 28 4.25 11.86 -14.07
N PHE A 29 2.93 11.92 -13.86
CA PHE A 29 1.97 11.49 -14.88
C PHE A 29 1.99 12.41 -16.10
N LYS A 30 2.01 13.73 -15.91
CA LYS A 30 2.12 14.71 -17.01
C LYS A 30 3.39 14.47 -17.84
N SER A 31 4.52 14.24 -17.18
CA SER A 31 5.79 13.88 -17.85
C SER A 31 5.70 12.55 -18.63
N PHE A 32 4.99 11.55 -18.07
CA PHE A 32 4.75 10.27 -18.72
C PHE A 32 3.90 10.42 -20.01
N ILE A 33 2.82 11.20 -19.96
CA ILE A 33 1.97 11.47 -21.14
C ILE A 33 2.74 12.24 -22.23
N GLU A 34 3.61 13.16 -21.83
CA GLU A 34 4.52 13.87 -22.73
C GLU A 34 5.66 12.99 -23.28
N ASN A 35 5.68 11.71 -22.90
CA ASN A 35 6.68 10.70 -23.31
C ASN A 35 8.15 11.12 -23.02
N LYS A 36 8.38 11.84 -21.93
CA LYS A 36 9.72 12.21 -21.49
C LYS A 36 10.50 10.97 -21.05
N THR A 37 11.77 10.91 -21.42
CA THR A 37 12.66 9.76 -21.15
C THR A 37 12.67 9.35 -19.67
N GLU A 38 12.65 10.32 -18.76
CA GLU A 38 12.70 10.13 -17.31
C GLU A 38 11.46 9.41 -16.72
N SER A 39 10.34 9.40 -17.45
CA SER A 39 9.08 8.83 -17.00
C SER A 39 8.52 7.73 -17.89
N GLN A 40 9.29 7.31 -18.90
CA GLN A 40 8.88 6.22 -19.78
C GLN A 40 8.59 4.95 -18.98
N ASN A 41 7.42 4.34 -19.23
CA ASN A 41 6.98 3.13 -18.53
C ASN A 41 6.86 3.25 -16.99
N PHE A 42 6.73 4.47 -16.43
CA PHE A 42 6.47 4.68 -15.02
C PHE A 42 5.11 4.16 -14.58
N PHE A 43 4.13 4.27 -15.47
CA PHE A 43 2.77 3.81 -15.22
C PHE A 43 2.43 2.64 -16.14
N ILE A 44 1.48 1.82 -15.70
CA ILE A 44 1.04 0.66 -16.47
C ILE A 44 0.12 1.11 -17.59
N LYS A 45 0.55 0.88 -18.83
CA LYS A 45 -0.22 1.12 -20.04
C LYS A 45 -0.28 -0.14 -20.90
N LEU A 46 -1.44 -0.47 -21.41
CA LEU A 46 -1.73 -1.67 -22.18
C LEU A 46 -2.34 -1.32 -23.53
N LYS A 47 -2.13 -2.15 -24.54
CA LYS A 47 -2.79 -2.04 -25.85
C LYS A 47 -4.13 -2.79 -25.89
N ASN A 48 -4.33 -3.76 -24.99
CA ASN A 48 -5.59 -4.50 -24.86
C ASN A 48 -5.84 -4.83 -23.37
N LYS A 49 -7.05 -5.28 -23.08
CA LYS A 49 -7.53 -5.57 -21.70
C LYS A 49 -7.57 -7.07 -21.37
N GLN A 50 -7.12 -7.94 -22.27
CA GLN A 50 -7.22 -9.39 -22.10
C GLN A 50 -6.34 -9.91 -20.96
N GLY A 51 -6.82 -10.96 -20.27
CA GLY A 51 -6.07 -11.64 -19.20
C GLY A 51 -6.09 -10.93 -17.85
N TYR A 52 -7.01 -10.00 -17.64
CA TYR A 52 -7.16 -9.27 -16.38
C TYR A 52 -8.56 -9.37 -15.77
N ASP A 53 -9.36 -10.34 -16.21
CA ASP A 53 -10.74 -10.54 -15.74
C ASP A 53 -10.81 -11.00 -14.28
N GLN A 54 -9.73 -11.60 -13.76
CA GLN A 54 -9.63 -12.10 -12.39
C GLN A 54 -9.15 -11.04 -11.38
N VAL A 55 -8.81 -9.82 -11.83
CA VAL A 55 -8.22 -8.79 -10.99
C VAL A 55 -9.18 -8.38 -9.88
N VAL A 56 -8.74 -8.53 -8.64
CA VAL A 56 -9.49 -8.09 -7.46
C VAL A 56 -9.39 -6.58 -7.31
N ARG A 57 -10.55 -5.94 -7.09
CA ARG A 57 -10.64 -4.49 -7.00
C ARG A 57 -11.37 -4.04 -5.75
N PRO A 58 -10.91 -2.97 -5.11
CA PRO A 58 -11.58 -2.39 -3.95
C PRO A 58 -12.73 -1.44 -4.32
N ARG A 59 -12.91 -1.14 -5.61
CA ARG A 59 -13.88 -0.17 -6.13
C ARG A 59 -14.67 -0.76 -7.31
N SER A 60 -15.88 -0.24 -7.55
CA SER A 60 -16.77 -0.66 -8.63
C SER A 60 -16.51 0.02 -9.98
N SER A 61 -15.64 1.03 -10.03
CA SER A 61 -15.27 1.70 -11.29
C SER A 61 -14.49 0.75 -12.21
N ASP A 62 -14.43 1.00 -13.51
CA ASP A 62 -13.65 0.19 -14.44
C ASP A 62 -12.15 0.21 -14.10
N LEU A 63 -11.50 -0.96 -14.25
CA LEU A 63 -10.06 -1.11 -13.99
C LEU A 63 -9.22 -0.23 -14.91
N PHE A 64 -9.65 -0.05 -16.13
CA PHE A 64 -8.88 0.65 -17.14
C PHE A 64 -9.56 1.95 -17.56
N ARG A 65 -8.73 2.98 -17.71
CA ARG A 65 -9.10 4.25 -18.33
C ARG A 65 -8.39 4.40 -19.65
N GLU A 66 -9.12 4.83 -20.70
CA GLU A 66 -8.54 5.13 -22.00
C GLU A 66 -7.82 6.48 -21.98
N PHE A 67 -6.63 6.49 -22.57
CA PHE A 67 -5.83 7.70 -22.80
C PHE A 67 -5.20 7.66 -24.17
N GLU A 68 -5.20 8.81 -24.83
CA GLU A 68 -4.44 9.02 -26.07
C GLU A 68 -3.03 9.49 -25.73
N ILE A 69 -2.02 8.70 -26.13
CA ILE A 69 -0.60 9.02 -25.98
C ILE A 69 0.04 8.93 -27.37
N ASN A 70 0.60 10.03 -27.88
CA ASN A 70 1.22 10.09 -29.21
C ASN A 70 0.28 9.64 -30.35
N LYS A 71 -0.99 10.03 -30.30
CA LYS A 71 -2.06 9.64 -31.27
C LYS A 71 -2.41 8.17 -31.27
N GLU A 72 -2.03 7.43 -30.25
CA GLU A 72 -2.42 6.04 -30.03
C GLU A 72 -3.23 5.90 -28.75
N ILE A 73 -4.24 5.05 -28.77
CA ILE A 73 -5.07 4.77 -27.58
C ILE A 73 -4.41 3.68 -26.76
N TYR A 74 -4.29 3.94 -25.47
CA TYR A 74 -3.81 3.02 -24.45
C TYR A 74 -4.83 2.90 -23.32
N TYR A 75 -4.81 1.75 -22.64
CA TYR A 75 -5.54 1.48 -21.43
C TYR A 75 -4.61 1.63 -20.24
N LEU A 76 -4.85 2.65 -19.41
CA LEU A 76 -4.08 2.89 -18.19
C LEU A 76 -4.73 2.17 -17.02
N TRP A 77 -3.91 1.54 -16.20
CA TRP A 77 -4.36 0.79 -15.04
C TRP A 77 -4.74 1.71 -13.88
N CYS A 78 -5.95 1.55 -13.34
CA CYS A 78 -6.54 2.37 -12.28
C CYS A 78 -7.20 1.47 -11.24
N THR A 79 -6.42 0.95 -10.28
CA THR A 79 -6.94 0.04 -9.24
C THR A 79 -8.06 0.69 -8.43
N PHE A 80 -7.95 1.96 -8.07
CA PHE A 80 -8.88 2.66 -7.17
C PHE A 80 -9.86 3.55 -7.91
N SER A 81 -9.38 4.56 -8.62
CA SER A 81 -10.23 5.51 -9.36
C SER A 81 -9.53 5.99 -10.63
N HIS A 82 -10.31 6.53 -11.57
CA HIS A 82 -9.81 6.94 -12.89
C HIS A 82 -8.87 8.15 -12.85
N ASP A 83 -8.75 8.86 -11.73
CA ASP A 83 -7.77 9.92 -11.50
C ASP A 83 -6.49 9.43 -10.81
N GLN A 84 -6.41 8.12 -10.49
CA GLN A 84 -5.29 7.47 -9.81
C GLN A 84 -4.73 6.35 -10.69
N VAL A 85 -3.61 6.60 -11.34
CA VAL A 85 -2.97 5.64 -12.26
C VAL A 85 -1.86 4.88 -11.55
N ASP A 86 -1.85 3.55 -11.72
CA ASP A 86 -0.94 2.66 -11.01
C ASP A 86 0.48 2.67 -11.59
N PHE A 87 1.47 2.72 -10.70
CA PHE A 87 2.87 2.62 -11.05
C PHE A 87 3.23 1.24 -11.58
N ASN A 88 4.18 1.21 -12.52
CA ASN A 88 4.70 -0.02 -13.09
C ASN A 88 5.95 -0.50 -12.35
N PHE A 89 5.80 -1.31 -11.32
CA PHE A 89 6.90 -1.86 -10.53
C PHE A 89 7.76 -2.89 -11.29
N LYS A 90 7.37 -3.33 -12.49
CA LYS A 90 8.25 -4.07 -13.39
C LYS A 90 9.36 -3.18 -13.99
N ASN A 91 9.20 -1.86 -13.90
CA ASN A 91 10.23 -0.90 -14.28
C ASN A 91 11.11 -0.56 -13.06
N PRO A 92 12.41 -0.91 -13.04
CA PRO A 92 13.31 -0.62 -11.92
C PRO A 92 13.40 0.87 -11.57
N GLU A 93 13.20 1.78 -12.53
CA GLU A 93 13.25 3.23 -12.28
C GLU A 93 12.13 3.68 -11.33
N VAL A 94 10.98 3.00 -11.32
CA VAL A 94 9.91 3.23 -10.34
C VAL A 94 10.38 2.87 -8.94
N LEU A 95 11.05 1.73 -8.79
CA LEU A 95 11.63 1.32 -7.51
C LEU A 95 12.68 2.32 -7.02
N PHE A 96 13.61 2.73 -7.89
CA PHE A 96 14.61 3.75 -7.58
C PHE A 96 13.98 5.09 -7.20
N PHE A 97 12.89 5.46 -7.84
CA PHE A 97 12.13 6.66 -7.47
C PHE A 97 11.64 6.59 -6.02
N PHE A 98 11.02 5.47 -5.61
CA PHE A 98 10.54 5.30 -4.24
C PHE A 98 11.67 5.20 -3.22
N ILE A 99 12.79 4.59 -3.55
CA ILE A 99 13.99 4.60 -2.68
C ILE A 99 14.49 6.02 -2.43
N LYS A 100 14.57 6.85 -3.48
CA LYS A 100 14.95 8.26 -3.35
C LYS A 100 13.94 9.06 -2.52
N LEU A 101 12.64 8.77 -2.68
CA LEU A 101 11.57 9.40 -1.91
C LEU A 101 11.67 9.05 -0.43
N ILE A 102 11.86 7.79 -0.07
CA ILE A 102 12.07 7.33 1.30
C ILE A 102 13.31 7.98 1.91
N HIS A 103 14.41 8.04 1.17
CA HIS A 103 15.63 8.72 1.62
C HIS A 103 15.39 10.22 1.91
N LEU A 104 14.64 10.90 1.04
CA LEU A 104 14.25 12.30 1.26
C LEU A 104 13.44 12.46 2.55
N TYR A 105 12.50 11.57 2.82
CA TYR A 105 11.68 11.60 4.03
C TYR A 105 12.52 11.35 5.29
N LEU A 106 13.40 10.35 5.26
CA LEU A 106 14.35 10.07 6.35
C LEU A 106 15.22 11.27 6.67
N LYS A 107 15.76 11.94 5.63
CA LYS A 107 16.60 13.15 5.78
C LYS A 107 15.83 14.31 6.40
N ASN A 108 14.52 14.34 6.29
CA ASN A 108 13.65 15.35 6.88
C ASN A 108 13.00 14.92 8.21
N GLY A 109 13.42 13.80 8.78
CA GLY A 109 13.04 13.41 10.14
C GLY A 109 11.87 12.43 10.25
N VAL A 110 11.31 11.95 9.13
CA VAL A 110 10.32 10.86 9.15
C VAL A 110 11.01 9.58 9.62
N ARG A 111 10.34 8.82 10.48
CA ARG A 111 10.86 7.57 11.06
C ARG A 111 9.87 6.41 10.98
N VAL A 112 8.62 6.67 10.69
CA VAL A 112 7.58 5.65 10.51
C VAL A 112 6.99 5.82 9.12
N PHE A 113 6.99 4.74 8.34
CA PHE A 113 6.53 4.73 6.95
C PHE A 113 5.32 3.81 6.84
N ARG A 114 4.18 4.37 6.44
CA ARG A 114 2.98 3.59 6.13
C ARG A 114 2.94 3.37 4.62
N LEU A 115 3.04 2.12 4.19
CA LEU A 115 2.84 1.76 2.79
C LEU A 115 1.35 1.63 2.51
N ASP A 116 0.82 2.62 1.83
CA ASP A 116 -0.58 2.73 1.45
C ASP A 116 -0.92 1.72 0.35
N ALA A 117 -2.02 0.96 0.54
CA ALA A 117 -2.56 0.02 -0.45
C ALA A 117 -1.54 -0.98 -1.02
N ILE A 118 -0.55 -1.38 -0.23
CA ILE A 118 0.61 -2.16 -0.70
C ILE A 118 0.23 -3.50 -1.35
N ALA A 119 -0.85 -4.13 -0.94
CA ALA A 119 -1.28 -5.43 -1.46
C ALA A 119 -1.56 -5.43 -2.97
N PHE A 120 -1.83 -4.27 -3.55
CA PHE A 120 -2.10 -4.09 -4.97
C PHE A 120 -0.87 -3.77 -5.82
N LEU A 121 0.35 -3.78 -5.24
CA LEU A 121 1.53 -3.22 -5.88
C LEU A 121 1.93 -3.91 -7.18
N TRP A 122 2.04 -5.24 -7.16
CA TRP A 122 2.48 -6.00 -8.33
C TRP A 122 1.32 -6.46 -9.19
N LYS A 123 1.45 -6.30 -10.52
CA LYS A 123 0.45 -6.74 -11.49
C LYS A 123 1.06 -7.80 -12.40
N GLU A 124 0.35 -8.94 -12.50
CA GLU A 124 0.76 -10.04 -13.36
C GLU A 124 -0.42 -10.56 -14.17
N HIS A 125 -0.15 -10.87 -15.43
CA HIS A 125 -1.17 -11.40 -16.34
C HIS A 125 -1.73 -12.72 -15.80
N ASP A 126 -3.01 -12.96 -15.99
CA ASP A 126 -3.74 -14.17 -15.54
C ASP A 126 -3.68 -14.42 -14.01
N THR A 127 -3.53 -13.36 -13.22
CA THR A 127 -3.61 -13.42 -11.76
C THR A 127 -4.68 -12.46 -11.22
N ASN A 128 -4.98 -12.59 -9.93
CA ASN A 128 -5.88 -11.65 -9.23
C ASN A 128 -5.22 -10.28 -8.93
N CYS A 129 -3.92 -10.12 -9.19
CA CYS A 129 -3.12 -8.92 -8.93
C CYS A 129 -3.22 -8.39 -7.50
N LEU A 130 -3.41 -9.29 -6.54
CA LEU A 130 -3.52 -8.98 -5.13
C LEU A 130 -2.58 -9.86 -4.32
N ASN A 131 -1.82 -9.26 -3.43
CA ASN A 131 -0.94 -9.97 -2.48
C ASN A 131 0.05 -10.93 -3.15
N LEU A 132 0.58 -10.55 -4.30
CA LEU A 132 1.50 -11.41 -5.07
C LEU A 132 2.89 -11.49 -4.41
N PRO A 133 3.63 -12.61 -4.60
CA PRO A 133 4.96 -12.78 -4.00
C PRO A 133 5.94 -11.64 -4.29
N GLN A 134 5.88 -11.05 -5.48
CA GLN A 134 6.73 -9.91 -5.85
C GLN A 134 6.44 -8.66 -5.02
N THR A 135 5.19 -8.48 -4.55
CA THR A 135 4.85 -7.41 -3.62
C THR A 135 5.60 -7.58 -2.30
N HIS A 136 5.65 -8.80 -1.77
CA HIS A 136 6.40 -9.14 -0.56
C HIS A 136 7.90 -8.86 -0.72
N GLU A 137 8.48 -9.20 -1.87
CA GLU A 137 9.91 -8.91 -2.14
C GLU A 137 10.19 -7.40 -2.16
N VAL A 138 9.27 -6.59 -2.67
CA VAL A 138 9.41 -5.12 -2.59
C VAL A 138 9.35 -4.64 -1.14
N VAL A 139 8.44 -5.19 -0.32
CA VAL A 139 8.33 -4.84 1.12
C VAL A 139 9.61 -5.22 1.87
N LYS A 140 10.17 -6.41 1.63
CA LYS A 140 11.45 -6.87 2.20
C LYS A 140 12.60 -5.94 1.82
N LEU A 141 12.66 -5.56 0.55
CA LEU A 141 13.68 -4.61 0.08
C LEU A 141 13.54 -3.27 0.80
N MET A 142 12.32 -2.71 0.90
CA MET A 142 12.08 -1.45 1.62
C MET A 142 12.48 -1.56 3.09
N ARG A 143 12.15 -2.67 3.77
CA ARG A 143 12.55 -2.92 5.15
C ARG A 143 14.08 -2.96 5.30
N THR A 144 14.76 -3.69 4.39
CA THR A 144 16.22 -3.81 4.39
C THR A 144 16.88 -2.45 4.23
N LEU A 145 16.41 -1.63 3.28
CA LEU A 145 16.94 -0.30 3.05
C LEU A 145 16.69 0.64 4.23
N LEU A 146 15.50 0.60 4.83
CA LEU A 146 15.20 1.39 6.03
C LEU A 146 16.14 1.03 7.18
N ASN A 147 16.37 -0.25 7.42
CA ASN A 147 17.30 -0.72 8.47
C ASN A 147 18.74 -0.28 8.20
N ALA A 148 19.16 -0.28 6.92
CA ALA A 148 20.49 0.17 6.51
C ALA A 148 20.68 1.69 6.66
N PHE A 149 19.65 2.47 6.34
CA PHE A 149 19.71 3.92 6.40
C PHE A 149 19.53 4.47 7.83
N SER A 150 18.73 3.80 8.67
CA SER A 150 18.46 4.28 10.03
C SER A 150 17.93 3.16 10.94
N LYS A 151 18.59 2.96 12.08
CA LYS A 151 18.23 1.91 13.05
C LYS A 151 16.88 2.11 13.77
N ASN A 152 16.28 3.29 13.68
CA ASN A 152 15.07 3.66 14.44
C ASN A 152 13.87 3.91 13.52
N THR A 153 13.78 3.17 12.44
CA THR A 153 12.65 3.26 11.50
C THR A 153 11.66 2.13 11.70
N LEU A 154 10.41 2.42 11.38
CA LEU A 154 9.32 1.43 11.36
C LEU A 154 8.64 1.45 9.99
N LEU A 155 8.36 0.28 9.47
CA LEU A 155 7.59 0.06 8.26
C LEU A 155 6.23 -0.53 8.65
N ILE A 156 5.16 0.09 8.19
CA ILE A 156 3.78 -0.35 8.45
C ILE A 156 3.12 -0.63 7.11
N THR A 157 2.46 -1.77 6.98
CA THR A 157 1.65 -2.09 5.80
C THR A 157 0.18 -1.83 6.05
N GLU A 158 -0.45 -1.16 5.10
CA GLU A 158 -1.88 -0.96 5.07
C GLU A 158 -2.48 -1.92 4.05
N THR A 159 -3.07 -3.01 4.57
CA THR A 159 -3.64 -4.11 3.79
C THR A 159 -4.98 -4.53 4.36
N ASN A 160 -6.06 -4.21 3.65
CA ASN A 160 -7.41 -4.63 4.02
C ASN A 160 -7.70 -6.01 3.39
N LEU A 161 -7.08 -7.04 3.94
CA LEU A 161 -7.11 -8.43 3.50
C LEU A 161 -7.66 -9.36 4.59
N PRO A 162 -8.07 -10.58 4.25
CA PRO A 162 -8.32 -11.62 5.25
C PRO A 162 -7.13 -11.80 6.19
N ASN A 163 -7.41 -12.23 7.42
CA ASN A 163 -6.41 -12.18 8.50
C ASN A 163 -5.08 -12.86 8.16
N LEU A 164 -5.10 -14.07 7.58
CA LEU A 164 -3.87 -14.80 7.24
C LEU A 164 -3.03 -14.08 6.20
N GLU A 165 -3.67 -13.51 5.17
CA GLU A 165 -2.99 -12.74 4.12
C GLU A 165 -2.44 -11.42 4.67
N ASN A 166 -3.16 -10.75 5.57
CA ASN A 166 -2.67 -9.54 6.24
C ASN A 166 -1.44 -9.85 7.12
N LEU A 167 -1.47 -10.95 7.86
CA LEU A 167 -0.37 -11.39 8.72
C LEU A 167 0.88 -11.83 7.92
N SER A 168 0.71 -12.25 6.65
CA SER A 168 1.85 -12.63 5.80
C SER A 168 2.85 -11.50 5.60
N TYR A 169 2.41 -10.23 5.75
CA TYR A 169 3.29 -9.06 5.70
C TYR A 169 4.26 -8.89 6.87
N PHE A 170 4.22 -9.76 7.87
CA PHE A 170 5.33 -9.87 8.81
C PHE A 170 6.53 -10.63 8.22
N GLY A 171 6.29 -11.47 7.20
CA GLY A 171 7.31 -12.35 6.63
C GLY A 171 7.94 -13.25 7.68
N GLU A 172 9.21 -13.51 7.55
CA GLU A 172 10.05 -14.14 8.58
C GLU A 172 10.69 -13.09 9.50
N ASN A 173 9.94 -12.02 9.83
CA ASN A 173 10.38 -10.83 10.56
C ASN A 173 11.27 -9.89 9.71
N ASP A 174 11.16 -9.98 8.40
CA ASP A 174 11.96 -9.25 7.41
C ASP A 174 11.14 -8.29 6.52
N GLU A 175 9.80 -8.25 6.73
CA GLU A 175 8.88 -7.36 6.04
C GLU A 175 8.41 -6.21 6.96
N ALA A 176 7.10 -6.02 7.18
CA ALA A 176 6.58 -4.95 8.00
C ALA A 176 6.92 -5.10 9.49
N ASN A 177 7.14 -3.98 10.17
CA ASN A 177 7.19 -3.92 11.64
C ASN A 177 5.79 -3.96 12.25
N ALA A 178 4.80 -3.42 11.52
CA ALA A 178 3.42 -3.48 11.96
C ALA A 178 2.48 -3.65 10.77
N VAL A 179 1.39 -4.36 11.01
CA VAL A 179 0.28 -4.52 10.07
C VAL A 179 -0.97 -3.86 10.62
N TYR A 180 -1.76 -3.24 9.76
CA TYR A 180 -3.05 -2.66 10.14
C TYR A 180 -4.03 -3.74 10.55
N ASN A 181 -4.70 -3.52 11.67
CA ASN A 181 -5.66 -4.47 12.22
C ASN A 181 -7.09 -4.08 11.82
N PHE A 182 -7.45 -4.33 10.56
CA PHE A 182 -8.74 -3.96 9.98
C PHE A 182 -9.94 -4.74 10.56
N ALA A 183 -9.72 -5.89 11.19
CA ALA A 183 -10.80 -6.65 11.83
C ALA A 183 -11.28 -6.00 13.15
N LEU A 184 -10.41 -5.26 13.84
CA LEU A 184 -10.75 -4.68 15.13
C LEU A 184 -11.90 -3.65 15.08
N PRO A 185 -11.94 -2.67 14.17
CA PRO A 185 -13.00 -1.65 14.15
C PRO A 185 -14.41 -2.22 14.02
N PRO A 186 -14.73 -3.10 13.04
CA PRO A 186 -16.08 -3.65 12.92
C PRO A 186 -16.46 -4.55 14.10
N LEU A 187 -15.53 -5.36 14.64
CA LEU A 187 -15.79 -6.20 15.80
C LEU A 187 -16.05 -5.38 17.06
N LEU A 188 -15.32 -4.29 17.26
CA LEU A 188 -15.53 -3.38 18.37
C LEU A 188 -16.89 -2.67 18.25
N LEU A 189 -17.21 -2.16 17.06
CA LEU A 189 -18.51 -1.51 16.80
C LEU A 189 -19.66 -2.48 17.05
N TRP A 190 -19.59 -3.69 16.53
CA TRP A 190 -20.57 -4.75 16.78
C TRP A 190 -20.76 -5.01 18.29
N THR A 191 -19.64 -5.17 18.99
CA THR A 191 -19.65 -5.42 20.44
C THR A 191 -20.39 -4.32 21.21
N LEU A 192 -20.11 -3.05 20.85
CA LEU A 192 -20.73 -1.92 21.52
C LEU A 192 -22.23 -1.77 21.20
N VAL A 193 -22.63 -2.02 19.94
CA VAL A 193 -24.01 -1.89 19.49
C VAL A 193 -24.88 -3.04 20.02
N MET A 194 -24.38 -4.25 19.97
CA MET A 194 -25.14 -5.46 20.37
C MET A 194 -25.01 -5.82 21.84
N GLY A 195 -24.06 -5.21 22.56
CA GLY A 195 -23.76 -5.59 23.95
C GLY A 195 -23.16 -6.99 24.10
N ASP A 196 -22.66 -7.57 23.00
CA ASP A 196 -22.10 -8.93 22.96
C ASP A 196 -20.65 -8.92 22.48
N SER A 197 -19.72 -9.30 23.35
CA SER A 197 -18.29 -9.36 23.09
C SER A 197 -17.80 -10.71 22.57
N THR A 198 -18.69 -11.66 22.32
CA THR A 198 -18.32 -13.05 21.99
C THR A 198 -17.45 -13.13 20.73
N ALA A 199 -17.84 -12.43 19.67
CA ALA A 199 -17.08 -12.40 18.40
C ALA A 199 -15.72 -11.72 18.58
N LEU A 200 -15.68 -10.55 19.22
CA LEU A 200 -14.43 -9.82 19.51
C LEU A 200 -13.47 -10.67 20.34
N ARG A 201 -13.97 -11.33 21.39
CA ARG A 201 -13.16 -12.20 22.25
C ARG A 201 -12.63 -13.41 21.49
N LYS A 202 -13.48 -14.12 20.72
CA LYS A 202 -13.07 -15.26 19.90
C LYS A 202 -11.97 -14.86 18.91
N TRP A 203 -12.15 -13.76 18.20
CA TRP A 203 -11.17 -13.24 17.28
C TRP A 203 -9.87 -12.84 17.99
N SER A 204 -9.94 -12.10 19.10
CA SER A 204 -8.75 -11.70 19.87
C SER A 204 -7.94 -12.90 20.37
N MET A 205 -8.61 -13.97 20.78
CA MET A 205 -7.95 -15.22 21.22
C MET A 205 -7.34 -16.02 20.05
N SER A 206 -7.81 -15.83 18.82
CA SER A 206 -7.25 -16.47 17.64
C SER A 206 -6.05 -15.74 17.03
N MET A 207 -5.82 -14.49 17.45
CA MET A 207 -4.69 -13.70 16.94
C MET A 207 -3.37 -14.25 17.48
N PRO A 208 -2.39 -14.55 16.62
CA PRO A 208 -1.07 -14.94 17.07
C PRO A 208 -0.40 -13.81 17.86
N PRO A 209 0.40 -14.12 18.89
CA PRO A 209 1.18 -13.09 19.57
C PRO A 209 2.15 -12.43 18.59
N ALA A 210 2.35 -11.12 18.75
CA ALA A 210 3.37 -10.42 18.00
C ALA A 210 4.76 -11.01 18.32
N LYS A 211 5.57 -11.22 17.29
CA LYS A 211 6.96 -11.65 17.43
C LYS A 211 7.86 -10.44 17.76
N ASP A 212 9.11 -10.70 18.11
CA ASP A 212 10.10 -9.64 18.34
C ASP A 212 10.16 -8.68 17.12
N HIS A 213 10.17 -7.38 17.41
CA HIS A 213 10.19 -6.30 16.41
C HIS A 213 8.95 -6.21 15.51
N THR A 214 7.86 -6.92 15.82
CA THR A 214 6.57 -6.82 15.13
C THR A 214 5.47 -6.35 16.07
N SER A 215 4.40 -5.77 15.52
CA SER A 215 3.25 -5.30 16.28
C SER A 215 2.00 -5.20 15.40
N TYR A 216 0.83 -5.14 16.04
CA TYR A 216 -0.42 -4.81 15.38
C TYR A 216 -0.68 -3.31 15.49
N PHE A 217 -0.97 -2.65 14.37
CA PHE A 217 -1.41 -1.27 14.37
C PHE A 217 -2.93 -1.25 14.59
N ASN A 218 -3.33 -1.15 15.85
CA ASN A 218 -4.73 -1.11 16.26
C ASN A 218 -5.31 0.29 16.08
N PHE A 219 -6.50 0.36 15.51
CA PHE A 219 -7.27 1.59 15.32
C PHE A 219 -8.77 1.30 15.44
N ILE A 220 -9.59 2.30 15.65
CA ILE A 220 -11.04 2.15 15.81
C ILE A 220 -11.83 2.74 14.62
N ALA A 221 -11.23 3.65 13.89
CA ALA A 221 -11.77 4.24 12.67
C ALA A 221 -10.63 4.81 11.82
N SER A 222 -10.83 4.92 10.51
CA SER A 222 -9.94 5.62 9.58
C SER A 222 -10.74 6.60 8.71
N HIS A 223 -10.05 7.36 7.86
CA HIS A 223 -10.68 8.23 6.87
C HIS A 223 -11.52 7.46 5.83
N ASP A 224 -11.24 6.17 5.61
CA ASP A 224 -12.02 5.28 4.74
C ASP A 224 -13.26 4.66 5.42
N GLY A 225 -13.48 4.98 6.70
CA GLY A 225 -14.58 4.41 7.48
C GLY A 225 -14.24 3.06 8.11
N ILE A 226 -15.25 2.22 8.31
CA ILE A 226 -15.14 0.87 8.89
C ILE A 226 -15.55 -0.15 7.84
N GLY A 227 -14.58 -0.94 7.36
CA GLY A 227 -14.83 -2.03 6.42
C GLY A 227 -15.29 -3.30 7.13
N LEU A 228 -16.22 -4.05 6.53
CA LEU A 228 -16.71 -5.33 7.08
C LEU A 228 -15.98 -6.55 6.52
N ARG A 229 -15.36 -6.43 5.36
CA ARG A 229 -14.69 -7.53 4.65
C ARG A 229 -13.69 -8.35 5.48
N PRO A 230 -12.89 -7.76 6.38
CA PRO A 230 -11.94 -8.53 7.21
C PRO A 230 -12.60 -9.45 8.23
N THR A 231 -13.92 -9.35 8.42
CA THR A 231 -14.70 -10.19 9.35
C THR A 231 -15.54 -11.24 8.63
N GLU A 232 -15.46 -11.30 7.29
CA GLU A 232 -16.07 -12.33 6.45
C GLU A 232 -15.17 -13.58 6.49
N GLY A 233 -15.60 -14.65 7.18
CA GLY A 233 -14.86 -15.90 7.29
C GLY A 233 -15.18 -16.72 8.51
#